data_ea205c84c863a87edea5376354a17ec6
#
_entry.id   ea205c84c863a87edea5376354a17ec6
#
_cell.length_a   1.000
_cell.length_b   1.000
_cell.length_c   1.000
_cell.angle_alpha   90.00
_cell.angle_beta   90.00
_cell.angle_gamma   90.00
#
_symmetry.space_group_name_H-M   'P 1'
#
loop_
_entity.id
_entity.type
_entity.pdbx_description
1 polymer ?
#
loop_
_entity_poly.entity_id
_entity_poly.type
_entity_poly.pdbx_seq_one_letter_code
_entity_poly.pdbx_strand_id
1 'polypeptide(L)'
;MFFADKTAPEFFFAKDKLPICRFGKRLSKSNYGKYLYQRLVINAQRLIATYFRIEYKNIPHHNIDAYRKSDLINFNQKFKEIVADTVNSHFRSSSNIERVAYLYYMCAINHGHFKKISRIDSALPLKEKIINFLTKNYKKDSIYLFPHNRNYRERIEKLKPNLFCINDSKESTDEDRLCVKEFLKEYFPEKSSFEK
;
A
#
# COMPACT_ATOMS: atom_id res chain seq x y z
N MET A 1 5.06 2.27 12.59
CA MET A 1 5.42 1.21 11.63
C MET A 1 6.50 0.37 12.28
N PHE A 2 6.19 -0.87 12.64
CA PHE A 2 7.10 -1.73 13.38
C PHE A 2 7.79 -2.67 12.40
N PHE A 3 9.11 -2.65 12.38
CA PHE A 3 9.92 -3.57 11.59
C PHE A 3 10.31 -4.73 12.49
N ALA A 4 9.79 -5.87 12.22
CA ALA A 4 10.02 -7.06 13.03
C ALA A 4 11.28 -7.83 12.63
N ASP A 5 12.18 -7.30 11.81
CA ASP A 5 13.50 -7.93 11.57
C ASP A 5 14.32 -7.25 10.45
N LYS A 6 15.58 -7.69 10.27
CA LYS A 6 16.57 -7.22 9.29
C LYS A 6 16.16 -7.36 7.82
N THR A 7 15.09 -8.09 7.53
CA THR A 7 14.53 -8.31 6.16
C THR A 7 13.68 -7.15 5.64
N ALA A 8 13.29 -6.21 6.49
CA ALA A 8 12.45 -5.08 6.12
C ALA A 8 13.04 -4.18 5.00
N PRO A 9 14.34 -3.84 5.01
CA PRO A 9 14.93 -3.04 3.93
C PRO A 9 14.79 -3.67 2.55
N GLU A 10 15.01 -4.97 2.41
CA GLU A 10 14.92 -5.70 1.14
C GLU A 10 13.49 -5.77 0.60
N PHE A 11 12.49 -5.72 1.48
CA PHE A 11 11.10 -5.63 1.08
C PHE A 11 10.79 -4.30 0.41
N PHE A 12 11.36 -3.20 0.91
CA PHE A 12 11.05 -1.86 0.42
C PHE A 12 11.97 -1.37 -0.68
N PHE A 13 13.23 -1.83 -0.67
CA PHE A 13 14.27 -1.31 -1.55
C PHE A 13 14.90 -2.43 -2.37
N ALA A 14 15.21 -2.12 -3.61
CA ALA A 14 16.01 -2.99 -4.47
C ALA A 14 17.50 -2.92 -4.08
N LYS A 15 18.33 -3.75 -4.71
CA LYS A 15 19.79 -3.80 -4.43
C LYS A 15 20.50 -2.45 -4.63
N ASP A 16 20.01 -1.64 -5.55
CA ASP A 16 20.47 -0.27 -5.82
C ASP A 16 19.90 0.78 -4.84
N LYS A 17 19.23 0.33 -3.77
CA LYS A 17 18.60 1.17 -2.74
C LYS A 17 17.44 2.06 -3.25
N LEU A 18 16.94 1.81 -4.45
CA LEU A 18 15.74 2.48 -4.94
C LEU A 18 14.47 1.80 -4.41
N PRO A 19 13.40 2.57 -4.13
CA PRO A 19 12.12 2.03 -3.67
C PRO A 19 11.49 1.06 -4.68
N ILE A 20 10.91 -0.02 -4.17
CA ILE A 20 10.11 -0.95 -4.97
C ILE A 20 8.66 -0.50 -4.93
N CYS A 21 8.20 0.10 -6.02
CA CYS A 21 6.83 0.57 -6.20
C CYS A 21 5.94 -0.57 -6.70
N ARG A 22 5.02 -1.04 -5.86
CA ARG A 22 4.20 -2.22 -6.13
C ARG A 22 2.85 -1.86 -6.74
N PHE A 23 2.55 -2.49 -7.86
CA PHE A 23 1.31 -2.25 -8.61
C PHE A 23 0.54 -3.56 -8.82
N GLY A 24 -0.76 -3.50 -8.63
CA GLY A 24 -1.67 -4.62 -8.84
C GLY A 24 -2.21 -4.68 -10.28
N LYS A 25 -3.46 -5.09 -10.40
CA LYS A 25 -4.16 -5.19 -11.68
C LYS A 25 -4.37 -3.82 -12.34
N ARG A 26 -4.66 -3.83 -13.63
CA ARG A 26 -5.13 -2.64 -14.35
C ARG A 26 -6.54 -2.27 -13.91
N LEU A 27 -6.88 -0.99 -13.95
CA LEU A 27 -8.27 -0.56 -13.84
C LEU A 27 -9.08 -1.14 -15.00
N SER A 28 -10.16 -1.82 -14.66
CA SER A 28 -11.11 -2.30 -15.65
C SER A 28 -11.86 -1.11 -16.27
N LYS A 29 -12.09 -1.13 -17.58
CA LYS A 29 -12.88 -0.11 -18.27
C LYS A 29 -14.31 0.00 -17.68
N SER A 30 -14.91 -1.12 -17.27
CA SER A 30 -16.24 -1.17 -16.65
C SER A 30 -16.31 -0.51 -15.27
N ASN A 31 -15.18 -0.40 -14.58
CA ASN A 31 -15.08 0.20 -13.25
C ASN A 31 -14.40 1.57 -13.28
N TYR A 32 -14.13 2.11 -14.46
CA TYR A 32 -13.37 3.34 -14.63
C TYR A 32 -14.13 4.53 -14.00
N GLY A 33 -13.60 5.02 -12.88
CA GLY A 33 -14.18 6.16 -12.17
C GLY A 33 -15.49 5.88 -11.41
N LYS A 34 -15.92 4.61 -11.29
CA LYS A 34 -17.13 4.24 -10.54
C LYS A 34 -17.03 4.60 -9.06
N TYR A 35 -15.87 4.41 -8.46
CA TYR A 35 -15.62 4.73 -7.06
C TYR A 35 -14.67 5.92 -6.93
N LEU A 36 -14.85 6.72 -5.89
CA LEU A 36 -14.04 7.91 -5.63
C LEU A 36 -12.53 7.61 -5.64
N TYR A 37 -12.10 6.56 -4.95
CA TYR A 37 -10.71 6.13 -4.94
C TYR A 37 -10.15 5.90 -6.36
N GLN A 38 -10.93 5.28 -7.23
CA GLN A 38 -10.49 5.05 -8.62
C GLN A 38 -10.31 6.36 -9.40
N ARG A 39 -11.18 7.35 -9.16
CA ARG A 39 -11.04 8.69 -9.78
C ARG A 39 -9.73 9.35 -9.35
N LEU A 40 -9.41 9.29 -8.06
CA LEU A 40 -8.15 9.83 -7.52
C LEU A 40 -6.92 9.15 -8.14
N VAL A 41 -6.95 7.82 -8.29
CA VAL A 41 -5.90 7.07 -8.99
C VAL A 41 -5.78 7.49 -10.45
N ILE A 42 -6.90 7.66 -11.14
CA ILE A 42 -6.93 8.12 -12.54
C ILE A 42 -6.35 9.54 -12.65
N ASN A 43 -6.69 10.45 -11.75
CA ASN A 43 -6.13 11.80 -11.73
C ASN A 43 -4.61 11.75 -11.55
N ALA A 44 -4.11 10.92 -10.63
CA ALA A 44 -2.68 10.70 -10.45
C ALA A 44 -2.00 10.15 -11.72
N GLN A 45 -2.62 9.16 -12.38
CA GLN A 45 -2.12 8.60 -13.65
C GLN A 45 -2.10 9.64 -14.76
N ARG A 46 -3.15 10.44 -14.90
CA ARG A 46 -3.24 11.53 -15.88
C ARG A 46 -2.21 12.61 -15.64
N LEU A 47 -2.01 13.02 -14.37
CA LEU A 47 -0.98 13.98 -14.01
C LEU A 47 0.39 13.52 -14.52
N ILE A 48 0.77 12.29 -14.23
CA ILE A 48 2.06 11.76 -14.64
C ILE A 48 2.16 11.60 -16.18
N ALA A 49 1.10 11.12 -16.83
CA ALA A 49 1.07 11.00 -18.28
C ALA A 49 1.23 12.35 -18.99
N THR A 50 0.60 13.40 -18.47
CA THR A 50 0.70 14.76 -19.03
C THR A 50 2.12 15.31 -18.96
N TYR A 51 2.78 15.16 -17.80
CA TYR A 51 4.09 15.80 -17.57
C TYR A 51 5.28 14.97 -18.02
N PHE A 52 5.17 13.63 -17.97
CA PHE A 52 6.30 12.74 -18.25
C PHE A 52 6.11 11.92 -19.54
N ARG A 53 4.95 12.01 -20.20
CA ARG A 53 4.60 11.22 -21.40
C ARG A 53 4.65 9.70 -21.16
N ILE A 54 4.43 9.27 -19.92
CA ILE A 54 4.43 7.86 -19.49
C ILE A 54 3.05 7.48 -18.98
N GLU A 55 2.45 6.45 -19.56
CA GLU A 55 1.15 5.95 -19.15
C GLU A 55 1.27 4.79 -18.17
N TYR A 56 0.80 4.99 -16.95
CA TYR A 56 0.60 3.92 -15.98
C TYR A 56 -0.87 3.50 -15.98
N LYS A 57 -1.14 2.19 -16.13
CA LYS A 57 -2.51 1.62 -16.17
C LYS A 57 -2.80 0.73 -14.97
N ASN A 58 -1.78 0.36 -14.21
CA ASN A 58 -1.90 -0.48 -13.04
C ASN A 58 -2.20 0.36 -11.80
N ILE A 59 -3.14 -0.08 -10.98
CA ILE A 59 -3.41 0.55 -9.70
C ILE A 59 -2.34 0.16 -8.69
N PRO A 60 -1.96 1.05 -7.78
CA PRO A 60 -1.05 0.71 -6.71
C PRO A 60 -1.62 -0.44 -5.88
N HIS A 61 -0.73 -1.26 -5.40
CA HIS A 61 -1.09 -2.34 -4.52
C HIS A 61 -1.33 -1.79 -3.11
N HIS A 62 -2.35 -2.32 -2.41
CA HIS A 62 -2.58 -2.02 -0.99
C HIS A 62 -1.47 -2.64 -0.13
N ASN A 63 -0.34 -1.98 -0.10
CA ASN A 63 0.81 -2.29 0.74
C ASN A 63 1.32 -0.99 1.37
N ILE A 64 2.30 -1.16 2.25
CA ILE A 64 3.09 -0.05 2.73
C ILE A 64 4.06 0.33 1.63
N ASP A 65 4.07 1.60 1.28
CA ASP A 65 4.90 2.14 0.22
C ASP A 65 6.13 2.82 0.82
N ALA A 66 7.29 2.64 0.22
CA ALA A 66 8.48 3.39 0.57
C ALA A 66 8.59 4.63 -0.32
N TYR A 67 8.88 5.77 0.29
CA TYR A 67 9.08 7.04 -0.40
C TYR A 67 10.43 7.64 -0.05
N ARG A 68 11.12 8.19 -1.05
CA ARG A 68 12.29 9.00 -0.81
C ARG A 68 11.86 10.43 -0.45
N LYS A 69 12.34 10.93 0.68
CA LYS A 69 11.98 12.28 1.18
C LYS A 69 12.27 13.37 0.15
N SER A 70 13.42 13.31 -0.53
CA SER A 70 13.78 14.26 -1.58
C SER A 70 12.78 14.27 -2.73
N ASP A 71 12.31 13.09 -3.16
CA ASP A 71 11.38 12.97 -4.27
C ASP A 71 9.97 13.47 -3.89
N LEU A 72 9.56 13.27 -2.62
CA LEU A 72 8.34 13.87 -2.10
C LEU A 72 8.40 15.40 -2.11
N ILE A 73 9.51 15.97 -1.67
CA ILE A 73 9.72 17.42 -1.69
C ILE A 73 9.67 17.94 -3.13
N ASN A 74 10.38 17.30 -4.05
CA ASN A 74 10.41 17.69 -5.45
C ASN A 74 9.03 17.56 -6.11
N PHE A 75 8.28 16.50 -5.81
CA PHE A 75 6.91 16.33 -6.29
C PHE A 75 6.02 17.47 -5.79
N ASN A 76 6.06 17.75 -4.49
CA ASN A 76 5.23 18.81 -3.89
C ASN A 76 5.56 20.20 -4.44
N GLN A 77 6.81 20.48 -4.72
CA GLN A 77 7.22 21.71 -5.35
C GLN A 77 6.75 21.80 -6.81
N LYS A 78 6.94 20.71 -7.57
CA LYS A 78 6.57 20.66 -8.99
C LYS A 78 5.06 20.77 -9.22
N PHE A 79 4.26 20.17 -8.33
CA PHE A 79 2.81 20.08 -8.45
C PHE A 79 2.09 20.83 -7.31
N LYS A 80 2.68 21.94 -6.86
CA LYS A 80 2.25 22.69 -5.67
C LYS A 80 0.75 22.97 -5.63
N GLU A 81 0.17 23.44 -6.72
CA GLU A 81 -1.24 23.78 -6.78
C GLU A 81 -2.16 22.56 -6.61
N ILE A 82 -1.86 21.48 -7.33
CA ILE A 82 -2.64 20.22 -7.29
C ILE A 82 -2.51 19.55 -5.91
N VAL A 83 -1.32 19.61 -5.33
CA VAL A 83 -1.08 19.08 -3.97
C VAL A 83 -1.82 19.93 -2.95
N ALA A 84 -1.77 21.28 -3.06
CA ALA A 84 -2.48 22.18 -2.16
C ALA A 84 -4.01 21.97 -2.23
N ASP A 85 -4.59 21.82 -3.42
CA ASP A 85 -6.01 21.49 -3.59
C ASP A 85 -6.38 20.18 -2.87
N THR A 86 -5.53 19.17 -3.00
CA THR A 86 -5.74 17.89 -2.32
C THR A 86 -5.62 17.99 -0.80
N VAL A 87 -4.61 18.70 -0.30
CA VAL A 87 -4.32 18.80 1.14
C VAL A 87 -5.35 19.69 1.85
N ASN A 88 -5.81 20.76 1.19
CA ASN A 88 -6.78 21.70 1.74
C ASN A 88 -8.22 21.16 1.67
N SER A 89 -8.46 20.08 0.94
CA SER A 89 -9.78 19.43 0.89
C SER A 89 -10.10 18.76 2.23
N HIS A 90 -11.13 19.22 2.92
CA HIS A 90 -11.58 18.63 4.19
C HIS A 90 -12.00 17.16 4.01
N PHE A 91 -12.65 16.86 2.89
CA PHE A 91 -13.01 15.50 2.47
C PHE A 91 -12.45 15.22 1.08
N ARG A 92 -12.25 13.95 0.77
CA ARG A 92 -11.85 13.55 -0.58
C ARG A 92 -12.87 14.02 -1.61
N SER A 93 -12.41 14.74 -2.62
CA SER A 93 -13.18 15.16 -3.77
C SER A 93 -12.75 14.43 -5.04
N SER A 94 -13.54 14.51 -6.09
CA SER A 94 -13.22 13.88 -7.38
C SER A 94 -12.06 14.56 -8.13
N SER A 95 -11.68 15.77 -7.74
CA SER A 95 -10.54 16.53 -8.29
C SER A 95 -9.21 16.19 -7.62
N ASN A 96 -9.24 15.65 -6.41
CA ASN A 96 -8.01 15.36 -5.68
C ASN A 96 -7.16 14.30 -6.39
N ILE A 97 -5.88 14.25 -6.04
CA ILE A 97 -5.00 13.15 -6.37
C ILE A 97 -4.82 12.24 -5.14
N GLU A 98 -4.62 10.96 -5.38
CA GLU A 98 -4.29 10.02 -4.32
C GLU A 98 -2.78 10.01 -4.08
N ARG A 99 -2.35 9.70 -2.84
CA ARG A 99 -0.94 9.57 -2.46
C ARG A 99 -0.11 8.70 -3.41
N VAL A 100 -0.78 7.84 -4.16
CA VAL A 100 -0.16 6.97 -5.16
C VAL A 100 0.49 7.74 -6.32
N ALA A 101 0.18 9.02 -6.48
CA ALA A 101 0.86 9.88 -7.44
C ALA A 101 2.38 9.91 -7.21
N TYR A 102 2.82 9.84 -5.96
CA TYR A 102 4.25 9.75 -5.62
C TYR A 102 4.91 8.47 -6.16
N LEU A 103 4.20 7.33 -6.11
CA LEU A 103 4.72 6.07 -6.64
C LEU A 103 4.92 6.15 -8.16
N TYR A 104 3.93 6.67 -8.88
CA TYR A 104 4.04 6.88 -10.31
C TYR A 104 5.15 7.89 -10.66
N TYR A 105 5.26 8.97 -9.87
CA TYR A 105 6.30 9.96 -10.04
C TYR A 105 7.69 9.36 -9.88
N MET A 106 7.96 8.64 -8.79
CA MET A 106 9.25 7.99 -8.56
C MET A 106 9.61 7.03 -9.70
N CYS A 107 8.64 6.26 -10.19
CA CYS A 107 8.86 5.41 -11.37
C CYS A 107 9.15 6.23 -12.64
N ALA A 108 8.44 7.34 -12.84
CA ALA A 108 8.60 8.18 -14.03
C ALA A 108 9.95 8.89 -14.11
N ILE A 109 10.56 9.22 -12.97
CA ILE A 109 11.90 9.82 -12.89
C ILE A 109 13.02 8.81 -12.66
N ASN A 110 12.74 7.52 -12.79
CA ASN A 110 13.68 6.40 -12.55
C ASN A 110 14.27 6.37 -11.12
N HIS A 111 13.55 6.89 -10.14
CA HIS A 111 13.89 6.83 -8.71
C HIS A 111 13.09 5.75 -7.96
N GLY A 112 12.41 4.87 -8.67
CA GLY A 112 11.68 3.74 -8.13
C GLY A 112 11.47 2.63 -9.15
N HIS A 113 11.52 1.39 -8.69
CA HIS A 113 11.31 0.23 -9.53
C HIS A 113 9.82 -0.13 -9.62
N PHE A 114 9.27 -0.09 -10.82
CA PHE A 114 7.92 -0.58 -11.08
C PHE A 114 7.88 -2.11 -10.95
N LYS A 115 7.18 -2.62 -9.95
CA LYS A 115 6.98 -4.07 -9.74
C LYS A 115 5.49 -4.42 -9.82
N LYS A 116 5.11 -5.15 -10.86
CA LYS A 116 3.77 -5.70 -10.97
C LYS A 116 3.64 -6.91 -10.04
N ILE A 117 2.66 -6.85 -9.13
CA ILE A 117 2.30 -7.97 -8.27
C ILE A 117 1.11 -8.69 -8.88
N SER A 118 1.26 -9.98 -9.12
CA SER A 118 0.16 -10.87 -9.50
C SER A 118 -0.25 -11.73 -8.30
N ARG A 119 -1.44 -12.30 -8.35
CA ARG A 119 -1.88 -13.31 -7.35
C ARG A 119 -0.97 -14.53 -7.31
N ILE A 120 -0.28 -14.77 -8.41
CA ILE A 120 0.66 -15.87 -8.57
C ILE A 120 2.02 -15.21 -8.72
N ASP A 121 2.86 -15.25 -7.69
CA ASP A 121 4.25 -14.82 -7.81
C ASP A 121 4.97 -15.85 -8.70
N SER A 122 5.47 -15.39 -9.84
CA SER A 122 6.16 -16.26 -10.80
C SER A 122 7.46 -16.86 -10.25
N ALA A 123 8.04 -16.23 -9.24
CA ALA A 123 9.27 -16.72 -8.60
C ALA A 123 9.04 -17.87 -7.60
N LEU A 124 7.80 -18.09 -7.15
CA LEU A 124 7.52 -19.17 -6.19
C LEU A 124 7.47 -20.54 -6.84
N PRO A 125 7.87 -21.61 -6.14
CA PRO A 125 7.66 -22.98 -6.57
C PRO A 125 6.19 -23.30 -6.86
N LEU A 126 5.91 -24.18 -7.80
CA LEU A 126 4.54 -24.51 -8.24
C LEU A 126 3.62 -24.90 -7.07
N LYS A 127 4.14 -25.70 -6.14
CA LYS A 127 3.42 -26.14 -4.93
C LYS A 127 2.97 -24.92 -4.08
N GLU A 128 3.85 -23.95 -3.87
CA GLU A 128 3.53 -22.76 -3.10
C GLU A 128 2.56 -21.83 -3.88
N LYS A 129 2.67 -21.78 -5.20
CA LYS A 129 1.71 -21.05 -6.03
C LYS A 129 0.30 -21.61 -5.87
N ILE A 130 0.16 -22.92 -5.91
CA ILE A 130 -1.13 -23.61 -5.74
C ILE A 130 -1.68 -23.37 -4.33
N ILE A 131 -0.87 -23.54 -3.29
CA ILE A 131 -1.28 -23.29 -1.90
C ILE A 131 -1.70 -21.84 -1.72
N ASN A 132 -0.91 -20.88 -2.20
CA ASN A 132 -1.21 -19.48 -2.11
C ASN A 132 -2.49 -19.09 -2.88
N PHE A 133 -2.73 -19.71 -4.02
CA PHE A 133 -3.96 -19.53 -4.79
C PHE A 133 -5.19 -20.07 -4.05
N LEU A 134 -5.12 -21.28 -3.52
CA LEU A 134 -6.22 -21.94 -2.81
C LEU A 134 -6.53 -21.26 -1.47
N THR A 135 -5.49 -20.87 -0.73
CA THR A 135 -5.64 -20.26 0.60
C THR A 135 -5.84 -18.74 0.55
N LYS A 136 -5.75 -18.13 -0.63
CA LYS A 136 -5.70 -16.67 -0.83
C LYS A 136 -4.56 -16.00 -0.04
N ASN A 137 -3.60 -16.77 0.44
CA ASN A 137 -2.47 -16.33 1.27
C ASN A 137 -1.23 -16.01 0.44
N TYR A 138 -1.40 -15.39 -0.71
CA TYR A 138 -0.31 -15.09 -1.63
C TYR A 138 0.62 -13.94 -1.17
N LYS A 139 0.61 -13.62 0.14
CA LYS A 139 1.48 -12.59 0.72
C LYS A 139 1.87 -12.95 2.14
N LYS A 140 3.00 -13.62 2.27
CA LYS A 140 3.64 -13.79 3.57
C LYS A 140 4.19 -12.46 4.12
N ASP A 141 4.56 -11.52 3.24
CA ASP A 141 5.25 -10.29 3.65
C ASP A 141 4.30 -9.22 4.20
N SER A 142 3.07 -9.17 3.71
CA SER A 142 2.08 -8.23 4.23
C SER A 142 0.67 -8.81 4.15
N ILE A 143 -0.11 -8.65 5.21
CA ILE A 143 -1.51 -9.06 5.27
C ILE A 143 -2.40 -7.89 5.66
N TYR A 144 -3.62 -7.94 5.16
CA TYR A 144 -4.65 -6.95 5.42
C TYR A 144 -5.83 -7.63 6.10
N LEU A 145 -6.23 -7.15 7.25
CA LEU A 145 -7.18 -7.79 8.16
C LEU A 145 -8.25 -6.79 8.56
N PHE A 146 -9.35 -7.30 9.08
CA PHE A 146 -10.45 -6.50 9.62
C PHE A 146 -10.82 -6.99 11.02
N PRO A 147 -11.14 -6.08 11.97
CA PRO A 147 -11.53 -6.43 13.33
C PRO A 147 -12.71 -7.39 13.39
N HIS A 148 -13.76 -7.12 12.62
CA HIS A 148 -15.01 -7.91 12.60
C HIS A 148 -14.84 -9.37 12.18
N ASN A 149 -13.77 -9.73 11.48
CA ASN A 149 -13.49 -11.12 11.11
C ASN A 149 -12.93 -11.95 12.28
N ARG A 150 -12.48 -11.33 13.35
CA ARG A 150 -11.90 -11.93 14.57
C ARG A 150 -10.82 -13.00 14.37
N ASN A 151 -10.38 -13.25 13.13
CA ASN A 151 -9.34 -14.23 12.78
C ASN A 151 -7.94 -13.59 12.60
N TYR A 152 -7.80 -12.30 12.94
CA TYR A 152 -6.55 -11.59 12.74
C TYR A 152 -5.41 -12.15 13.59
N ARG A 153 -5.68 -12.53 14.88
CA ARG A 153 -4.69 -13.15 15.77
C ARG A 153 -4.15 -14.45 15.17
N GLU A 154 -5.03 -15.40 14.88
CA GLU A 154 -4.63 -16.70 14.29
C GLU A 154 -3.84 -16.51 13.01
N ARG A 155 -4.26 -15.61 12.15
CA ARG A 155 -3.59 -15.36 10.87
C ARG A 155 -2.22 -14.71 11.03
N ILE A 156 -2.06 -13.77 11.96
CA ILE A 156 -0.77 -13.13 12.24
C ILE A 156 0.20 -14.16 12.85
N GLU A 157 -0.25 -14.92 13.83
CA GLU A 157 0.56 -15.95 14.50
C GLU A 157 0.98 -17.08 13.55
N LYS A 158 0.07 -17.52 12.67
CA LYS A 158 0.32 -18.59 11.68
C LYS A 158 1.23 -18.13 10.54
N LEU A 159 0.99 -16.94 10.00
CA LEU A 159 1.68 -16.46 8.80
C LEU A 159 2.97 -15.71 9.13
N LYS A 160 3.10 -15.20 10.36
CA LYS A 160 4.24 -14.38 10.82
C LYS A 160 4.65 -13.35 9.76
N PRO A 161 3.70 -12.49 9.29
CA PRO A 161 3.98 -11.54 8.24
C PRO A 161 4.97 -10.48 8.75
N ASN A 162 5.84 -9.99 7.88
CA ASN A 162 6.71 -8.87 8.19
C ASN A 162 5.92 -7.59 8.48
N LEU A 163 4.75 -7.47 7.85
CA LEU A 163 3.87 -6.31 7.98
C LEU A 163 2.41 -6.78 8.04
N PHE A 164 1.63 -6.16 8.90
CA PHE A 164 0.18 -6.33 8.86
C PHE A 164 -0.54 -5.01 9.10
N CYS A 165 -1.76 -4.93 8.59
CA CYS A 165 -2.68 -3.85 8.82
C CYS A 165 -4.01 -4.43 9.26
N ILE A 166 -4.49 -4.03 10.44
CA ILE A 166 -5.85 -4.29 10.90
C ILE A 166 -6.63 -3.00 10.63
N ASN A 167 -7.48 -3.02 9.61
CA ASN A 167 -8.19 -1.83 9.15
C ASN A 167 -9.61 -1.81 9.70
N ASP A 168 -9.97 -0.73 10.35
CA ASP A 168 -11.34 -0.53 10.82
C ASP A 168 -12.32 -0.43 9.64
N SER A 169 -13.55 -0.85 9.87
CA SER A 169 -14.62 -0.81 8.88
C SER A 169 -15.95 -0.47 9.54
N LYS A 170 -16.94 -0.10 8.74
CA LYS A 170 -18.30 0.13 9.21
C LYS A 170 -18.97 -1.12 9.81
N GLU A 171 -18.42 -2.30 9.54
CA GLU A 171 -18.91 -3.58 10.05
C GLU A 171 -18.28 -3.94 11.41
N SER A 172 -17.24 -3.19 11.84
CA SER A 172 -16.57 -3.42 13.11
C SER A 172 -17.34 -2.78 14.25
N THR A 173 -17.60 -3.54 15.31
CA THR A 173 -18.19 -3.07 16.55
C THR A 173 -17.13 -2.47 17.49
N ASP A 174 -17.57 -1.80 18.57
CA ASP A 174 -16.64 -1.30 19.58
C ASP A 174 -15.96 -2.43 20.34
N GLU A 175 -16.64 -3.56 20.53
CA GLU A 175 -16.04 -4.77 21.09
C GLU A 175 -14.92 -5.33 20.19
N ASP A 176 -15.13 -5.36 18.86
CA ASP A 176 -14.09 -5.80 17.92
C ASP A 176 -12.86 -4.88 17.98
N ARG A 177 -13.06 -3.56 18.10
CA ARG A 177 -11.99 -2.57 18.26
C ARG A 177 -11.23 -2.75 19.57
N LEU A 178 -11.95 -3.04 20.66
CA LEU A 178 -11.34 -3.32 21.97
C LEU A 178 -10.48 -4.58 21.91
N CYS A 179 -11.00 -5.68 21.34
CA CYS A 179 -10.25 -6.91 21.17
C CYS A 179 -8.95 -6.70 20.33
N VAL A 180 -9.00 -5.88 19.30
CA VAL A 180 -7.79 -5.53 18.53
C VAL A 180 -6.80 -4.75 19.37
N LYS A 181 -7.27 -3.79 20.17
CA LYS A 181 -6.42 -2.98 21.05
C LYS A 181 -5.70 -3.85 22.10
N GLU A 182 -6.41 -4.81 22.69
CA GLU A 182 -5.84 -5.76 23.65
C GLU A 182 -4.81 -6.67 22.97
N PHE A 183 -5.16 -7.24 21.81
CA PHE A 183 -4.24 -8.04 21.03
C PHE A 183 -2.95 -7.28 20.70
N LEU A 184 -3.05 -6.04 20.25
CA LEU A 184 -1.86 -5.24 19.91
C LEU A 184 -0.98 -4.94 21.12
N LYS A 185 -1.57 -4.73 22.32
CA LYS A 185 -0.82 -4.57 23.56
C LYS A 185 -0.06 -5.84 23.96
N GLU A 186 -0.68 -7.00 23.78
CA GLU A 186 -0.04 -8.30 24.04
C GLU A 186 1.05 -8.61 23.00
N TYR A 187 0.77 -8.31 21.75
CA TYR A 187 1.69 -8.60 20.65
C TYR A 187 2.91 -7.68 20.63
N PHE A 188 2.75 -6.43 21.07
CA PHE A 188 3.80 -5.41 21.20
C PHE A 188 3.84 -4.91 22.64
N PRO A 189 4.38 -5.70 23.59
CA PRO A 189 4.36 -5.35 25.02
C PRO A 189 5.25 -4.14 25.35
N GLU A 190 6.29 -3.92 24.57
CA GLU A 190 7.21 -2.80 24.76
C GLU A 190 6.84 -1.64 23.83
N LYS A 191 6.85 -0.44 24.40
CA LYS A 191 6.69 0.77 23.58
C LYS A 191 7.88 0.95 22.65
N SER A 192 7.62 1.37 21.43
CA SER A 192 8.70 1.79 20.55
C SER A 192 9.36 3.08 21.03
N SER A 193 10.60 3.32 20.64
CA SER A 193 11.32 4.56 20.97
C SER A 193 10.64 5.84 20.46
N PHE A 194 9.65 5.72 19.60
CA PHE A 194 8.87 6.83 19.02
C PHE A 194 7.55 7.09 19.76
N GLU A 195 7.13 6.19 20.65
CA GLU A 195 5.92 6.36 21.47
C GLU A 195 6.27 7.13 22.73
N LYS A 196 5.66 8.31 22.86
CA LYS A 196 5.80 9.17 24.04
C LYS A 196 4.88 8.73 25.18
#